data_435ef6ce50ae8799c8ce0e9b44a49f00
#
_entry.id   435ef6ce50ae8799c8ce0e9b44a49f00
#
_cell.length_a   1.000
_cell.length_b   1.000
_cell.length_c   1.000
_cell.angle_alpha   90.00
_cell.angle_beta   90.00
_cell.angle_gamma   90.00
#
_symmetry.space_group_name_H-M   'P 1'
#
loop_
_entity.id
_entity.type
_entity.pdbx_description
1 polymer ?
#
loop_
_entity_poly.entity_id
_entity_poly.type
_entity_poly.pdbx_seq_one_letter_code
_entity_poly.pdbx_strand_id
1 'polypeptide(L)'
;MTIKIRIAQLEDLEPLAELFNAYREFYEETSDIGLARRFLQDRLNNKDSIIFVAETASNENQAQKLIGFCQLYPTFCSVLAAPICVLYDLFVDVNIRKSGAGKALMLTAHEYAANNGYVRLDLTTAKTNLTAQSLYESLGWVRDDVFYTYNKTITPAKLG
;
A
#
# COMPACT_ATOMS: atom_id res chain seq x y z
N MET A 1 -14.50 11.68 12.92
CA MET A 1 -14.42 10.30 12.36
C MET A 1 -13.21 9.62 12.97
N THR A 2 -13.42 8.52 13.66
CA THR A 2 -12.32 7.73 14.22
C THR A 2 -11.87 6.71 13.18
N ILE A 3 -10.56 6.67 12.92
CA ILE A 3 -9.95 5.74 11.97
C ILE A 3 -9.11 4.73 12.76
N LYS A 4 -9.28 3.47 12.44
CA LYS A 4 -8.49 2.37 12.97
C LYS A 4 -7.68 1.72 11.86
N ILE A 5 -6.41 1.45 12.14
CA ILE A 5 -5.54 0.71 11.22
C ILE A 5 -5.32 -0.70 11.79
N ARG A 6 -5.43 -1.69 10.92
CA ARG A 6 -5.16 -3.09 11.26
C ARG A 6 -4.67 -3.89 10.04
N ILE A 7 -4.12 -5.05 10.30
CA ILE A 7 -3.78 -6.00 9.24
C ILE A 7 -5.07 -6.48 8.55
N ALA A 8 -5.02 -6.57 7.22
CA ALA A 8 -6.09 -7.12 6.41
C ALA A 8 -6.29 -8.61 6.70
N GLN A 9 -7.52 -9.05 6.69
CA GLN A 9 -7.95 -10.44 6.82
C GLN A 9 -8.58 -10.91 5.51
N LEU A 10 -8.76 -12.22 5.35
CA LEU A 10 -9.39 -12.76 4.14
C LEU A 10 -10.84 -12.27 3.97
N GLU A 11 -11.51 -12.00 5.07
CA GLU A 11 -12.87 -11.43 5.10
C GLU A 11 -12.96 -10.01 4.53
N ASP A 12 -11.83 -9.31 4.44
CA ASP A 12 -11.74 -7.96 3.87
C ASP A 12 -11.66 -7.99 2.33
N LEU A 13 -11.54 -9.16 1.72
CA LEU A 13 -11.18 -9.30 0.31
C LEU A 13 -12.06 -8.46 -0.63
N GLU A 14 -13.38 -8.50 -0.46
CA GLU A 14 -14.29 -7.78 -1.36
C GLU A 14 -14.14 -6.26 -1.25
N PRO A 15 -14.28 -5.63 -0.08
CA PRO A 15 -14.10 -4.18 0.03
C PRO A 15 -12.65 -3.74 -0.27
N LEU A 16 -11.66 -4.58 0.03
CA LEU A 16 -10.26 -4.29 -0.31
C LEU A 16 -10.03 -4.35 -1.82
N ALA A 17 -10.66 -5.30 -2.53
CA ALA A 17 -10.58 -5.40 -3.98
C ALA A 17 -11.18 -4.17 -4.68
N GLU A 18 -12.27 -3.62 -4.14
CA GLU A 18 -12.86 -2.37 -4.64
C GLU A 18 -11.89 -1.19 -4.50
N LEU A 19 -11.26 -1.04 -3.34
CA LEU A 19 -10.24 0.00 -3.11
C LEU A 19 -9.02 -0.21 -4.01
N PHE A 20 -8.56 -1.42 -4.17
CA PHE A 20 -7.41 -1.76 -5.00
C PHE A 20 -7.72 -1.52 -6.49
N ASN A 21 -8.91 -1.84 -6.95
CA ASN A 21 -9.34 -1.53 -8.31
C ASN A 21 -9.36 0.00 -8.54
N ALA A 22 -9.90 0.77 -7.59
CA ALA A 22 -9.90 2.24 -7.65
C ALA A 22 -8.46 2.82 -7.64
N TYR A 23 -7.55 2.22 -6.88
CA TYR A 23 -6.14 2.55 -6.89
C TYR A 23 -5.49 2.32 -8.27
N ARG A 24 -5.79 1.19 -8.92
CA ARG A 24 -5.31 0.89 -10.27
C ARG A 24 -5.86 1.88 -11.31
N GLU A 25 -7.14 2.25 -11.22
CA GLU A 25 -7.75 3.27 -12.07
C GLU A 25 -7.12 4.65 -11.86
N PHE A 26 -6.73 4.99 -10.64
CA PHE A 26 -5.99 6.22 -10.34
C PHE A 26 -4.63 6.27 -11.09
N TYR A 27 -4.02 5.12 -11.35
CA TYR A 27 -2.81 4.98 -12.16
C TYR A 27 -3.10 4.62 -13.62
N GLU A 28 -4.29 5.01 -14.11
CA GLU A 28 -4.70 4.90 -15.52
C GLU A 28 -4.82 3.45 -16.05
N GLU A 29 -4.91 2.46 -15.15
CA GLU A 29 -5.20 1.10 -15.52
C GLU A 29 -6.71 0.91 -15.76
N THR A 30 -7.06 0.01 -16.67
CA THR A 30 -8.45 -0.36 -16.91
C THR A 30 -9.07 -1.03 -15.69
N SER A 31 -10.31 -0.64 -15.37
CA SER A 31 -11.09 -1.29 -14.30
C SER A 31 -11.22 -2.79 -14.56
N ASP A 32 -10.82 -3.61 -13.58
CA ASP A 32 -10.98 -5.05 -13.59
C ASP A 32 -11.03 -5.57 -12.15
N ILE A 33 -12.23 -5.60 -11.61
CA ILE A 33 -12.46 -6.03 -10.22
C ILE A 33 -12.12 -7.51 -10.01
N GLY A 34 -12.31 -8.35 -11.04
CA GLY A 34 -11.95 -9.75 -11.00
C GLY A 34 -10.44 -9.98 -10.86
N LEU A 35 -9.65 -9.23 -11.64
CA LEU A 35 -8.20 -9.24 -11.55
C LEU A 35 -7.72 -8.72 -10.18
N ALA A 36 -8.28 -7.61 -9.72
CA ALA A 36 -7.97 -7.04 -8.40
C ALA A 36 -8.22 -8.05 -7.28
N ARG A 37 -9.37 -8.72 -7.30
CA ARG A 37 -9.73 -9.75 -6.31
C ARG A 37 -8.76 -10.92 -6.33
N ARG A 38 -8.46 -11.49 -7.50
CA ARG A 38 -7.54 -12.64 -7.63
C ARG A 38 -6.14 -12.27 -7.11
N PHE A 39 -5.64 -11.11 -7.51
CA PHE A 39 -4.32 -10.65 -7.07
C PHE A 39 -4.22 -10.55 -5.53
N LEU A 40 -5.19 -9.90 -4.91
CA LEU A 40 -5.21 -9.73 -3.45
C LEU A 40 -5.45 -11.04 -2.71
N GLN A 41 -6.30 -11.91 -3.24
CA GLN A 41 -6.53 -13.24 -2.68
C GLN A 41 -5.24 -14.06 -2.65
N ASP A 42 -4.45 -14.01 -3.72
CA ASP A 42 -3.16 -14.69 -3.78
C ASP A 42 -2.17 -14.11 -2.74
N ARG A 43 -2.14 -12.76 -2.59
CA ARG A 43 -1.28 -12.13 -1.58
C ARG A 43 -1.66 -12.54 -0.16
N LEU A 44 -2.96 -12.53 0.15
CA LEU A 44 -3.47 -12.93 1.47
C LEU A 44 -3.22 -14.41 1.76
N ASN A 45 -3.46 -15.28 0.78
CA ASN A 45 -3.26 -16.73 0.93
C ASN A 45 -1.78 -17.10 1.04
N ASN A 46 -0.94 -16.53 0.19
CA ASN A 46 0.50 -16.84 0.15
C ASN A 46 1.29 -16.14 1.26
N LYS A 47 0.71 -15.12 1.89
CA LYS A 47 1.38 -14.31 2.92
C LYS A 47 2.73 -13.76 2.46
N ASP A 48 2.80 -13.37 1.19
CA ASP A 48 3.99 -12.83 0.55
C ASP A 48 4.02 -11.28 0.52
N SER A 49 3.02 -10.67 1.11
CA SER A 49 2.95 -9.23 1.37
C SER A 49 2.32 -8.95 2.74
N ILE A 50 2.46 -7.71 3.20
CA ILE A 50 1.78 -7.21 4.40
C ILE A 50 0.82 -6.13 3.95
N ILE A 51 -0.46 -6.30 4.24
CA ILE A 51 -1.51 -5.34 3.88
C ILE A 51 -2.13 -4.79 5.15
N PHE A 52 -2.08 -3.46 5.31
CA PHE A 52 -2.83 -2.76 6.35
C PHE A 52 -4.04 -2.08 5.73
N VAL A 53 -5.15 -2.11 6.42
CA VAL A 53 -6.38 -1.43 6.05
C VAL A 53 -6.70 -0.34 7.06
N ALA A 54 -7.23 0.76 6.55
CA ALA A 54 -7.83 1.82 7.33
C ALA A 54 -9.34 1.67 7.30
N GLU A 55 -9.96 1.60 8.46
CA GLU A 55 -11.40 1.45 8.61
C GLU A 55 -11.99 2.56 9.47
N THR A 56 -13.21 2.95 9.18
CA THR A 56 -13.98 3.83 10.06
C THR A 56 -14.52 3.03 11.22
N ALA A 57 -14.52 3.62 12.43
CA ALA A 57 -15.20 3.01 13.55
C ALA A 57 -16.71 2.89 13.26
N SER A 58 -17.31 1.76 13.62
CA SER A 58 -18.76 1.63 13.63
C SER A 58 -19.35 2.51 14.74
N ASN A 59 -20.43 3.19 14.44
CA ASN A 59 -21.28 3.86 15.43
C ASN A 59 -22.74 3.43 15.23
N GLU A 60 -23.62 3.86 16.11
CA GLU A 60 -25.04 3.45 16.11
C GLU A 60 -25.77 3.65 14.76
N ASN A 61 -25.22 4.50 13.88
CA ASN A 61 -25.86 4.89 12.63
C ASN A 61 -25.03 4.53 11.37
N GLN A 62 -23.80 3.99 11.51
CA GLN A 62 -22.93 3.68 10.39
C GLN A 62 -22.18 2.37 10.59
N ALA A 63 -22.28 1.49 9.62
CA ALA A 63 -21.46 0.29 9.55
C ALA A 63 -19.98 0.64 9.34
N GLN A 64 -19.11 -0.20 9.87
CA GLN A 64 -17.68 -0.15 9.63
C GLN A 64 -17.39 -0.24 8.12
N LYS A 65 -16.53 0.63 7.64
CA LYS A 65 -16.16 0.70 6.21
C LYS A 65 -14.65 0.80 6.05
N LEU A 66 -14.09 0.04 5.11
CA LEU A 66 -12.72 0.25 4.67
C LEU A 66 -12.64 1.53 3.82
N ILE A 67 -11.68 2.39 4.15
CA ILE A 67 -11.50 3.69 3.49
C ILE A 67 -10.12 3.87 2.87
N GLY A 68 -9.23 2.93 3.08
CA GLY A 68 -7.88 2.97 2.53
C GLY A 68 -7.08 1.72 2.88
N PHE A 69 -5.93 1.60 2.24
CA PHE A 69 -4.99 0.51 2.49
C PHE A 69 -3.56 0.93 2.16
N CYS A 70 -2.60 0.21 2.70
CA CYS A 70 -1.24 0.17 2.17
C CYS A 70 -0.74 -1.26 2.09
N GLN A 71 0.18 -1.53 1.16
CA GLN A 71 0.75 -2.84 0.96
C GLN A 71 2.28 -2.77 0.94
N LEU A 72 2.92 -3.63 1.72
CA LEU A 72 4.35 -3.78 1.82
C LEU A 72 4.78 -5.09 1.18
N TYR A 73 5.84 -5.04 0.36
CA TYR A 73 6.50 -6.24 -0.16
C TYR A 73 7.86 -6.40 0.51
N PRO A 74 8.06 -7.48 1.28
CA PRO A 74 9.36 -7.82 1.83
C PRO A 74 10.38 -8.14 0.74
N THR A 75 11.58 -7.62 0.89
CA THR A 75 12.72 -7.94 0.05
C THR A 75 14.02 -7.72 0.83
N PHE A 76 15.15 -7.67 0.16
CA PHE A 76 16.45 -7.51 0.79
C PHE A 76 17.23 -6.37 0.13
N CYS A 77 18.01 -5.67 0.95
CA CYS A 77 19.06 -4.78 0.47
C CYS A 77 20.40 -5.51 0.61
N SER A 78 20.96 -5.95 -0.53
CA SER A 78 22.21 -6.72 -0.52
C SER A 78 23.39 -5.92 0.04
N VAL A 79 23.45 -4.62 -0.27
CA VAL A 79 24.53 -3.75 0.23
C VAL A 79 24.50 -3.64 1.76
N LEU A 80 23.32 -3.56 2.36
CA LEU A 80 23.15 -3.56 3.81
C LEU A 80 23.18 -4.97 4.40
N ALA A 81 23.11 -6.02 3.59
CA ALA A 81 22.94 -7.41 3.98
C ALA A 81 21.79 -7.61 4.98
N ALA A 82 20.65 -6.95 4.71
CA ALA A 82 19.53 -6.88 5.64
C ALA A 82 18.18 -6.85 4.92
N PRO A 83 17.10 -7.29 5.59
CA PRO A 83 15.76 -7.21 5.04
C PRO A 83 15.24 -5.77 5.02
N ILE A 84 14.49 -5.45 3.98
CA ILE A 84 13.76 -4.20 3.81
C ILE A 84 12.35 -4.48 3.31
N CYS A 85 11.46 -3.51 3.39
CA CYS A 85 10.16 -3.57 2.73
C CYS A 85 10.02 -2.44 1.71
N VAL A 86 9.34 -2.74 0.61
CA VAL A 86 8.85 -1.72 -0.32
C VAL A 86 7.39 -1.41 0.05
N LEU A 87 7.11 -0.17 0.45
CA LEU A 87 5.75 0.34 0.57
C LEU A 87 5.27 0.64 -0.86
N TYR A 88 4.68 -0.36 -1.48
CA TYR A 88 4.35 -0.32 -2.91
C TYR A 88 3.05 0.39 -3.20
N ASP A 89 2.03 0.16 -2.37
CA ASP A 89 0.69 0.72 -2.53
C ASP A 89 0.32 1.54 -1.29
N LEU A 90 -0.20 2.72 -1.53
CA LEU A 90 -0.85 3.58 -0.52
C LEU A 90 -2.03 4.29 -1.19
N PHE A 91 -3.23 3.99 -0.73
CA PHE A 91 -4.44 4.58 -1.29
C PHE A 91 -5.49 4.85 -0.21
N VAL A 92 -6.12 6.00 -0.30
CA VAL A 92 -7.28 6.38 0.51
C VAL A 92 -8.40 6.79 -0.44
N ASP A 93 -9.61 6.33 -0.17
CA ASP A 93 -10.81 6.70 -0.93
C ASP A 93 -10.85 8.20 -1.19
N VAL A 94 -11.00 8.57 -2.45
CA VAL A 94 -10.95 9.98 -2.90
C VAL A 94 -11.98 10.87 -2.19
N ASN A 95 -13.10 10.28 -1.77
CA ASN A 95 -14.17 10.98 -1.06
C ASN A 95 -13.87 11.21 0.43
N ILE A 96 -12.83 10.57 0.96
CA ILE A 96 -12.48 10.59 2.40
C ILE A 96 -11.03 11.09 2.60
N ARG A 97 -10.45 11.74 1.61
CA ARG A 97 -9.11 12.32 1.72
C ARG A 97 -9.06 13.42 2.78
N LYS A 98 -7.84 13.71 3.26
CA LYS A 98 -7.57 14.65 4.37
C LYS A 98 -8.15 14.20 5.73
N SER A 99 -8.50 12.93 5.86
CA SER A 99 -8.95 12.31 7.11
C SER A 99 -7.82 11.93 8.07
N GLY A 100 -6.57 11.98 7.60
CA GLY A 100 -5.41 11.45 8.32
C GLY A 100 -5.14 9.96 8.10
N ALA A 101 -5.97 9.26 7.33
CA ALA A 101 -5.82 7.82 7.08
C ALA A 101 -4.48 7.47 6.42
N GLY A 102 -4.04 8.22 5.41
CA GLY A 102 -2.77 8.00 4.75
C GLY A 102 -1.58 8.11 5.70
N LYS A 103 -1.57 9.13 6.55
CA LYS A 103 -0.55 9.29 7.59
C LYS A 103 -0.57 8.12 8.58
N ALA A 104 -1.75 7.73 9.05
CA ALA A 104 -1.90 6.62 9.99
C ALA A 104 -1.40 5.30 9.40
N LEU A 105 -1.73 5.00 8.13
CA LEU A 105 -1.22 3.83 7.42
C LEU A 105 0.30 3.82 7.34
N MET A 106 0.93 4.95 7.00
CA MET A 106 2.39 5.05 6.90
C MET A 106 3.08 4.89 8.25
N LEU A 107 2.52 5.46 9.32
CA LEU A 107 3.06 5.29 10.68
C LEU A 107 2.95 3.84 11.13
N THR A 108 1.85 3.17 10.85
CA THR A 108 1.67 1.75 11.16
C THR A 108 2.65 0.87 10.37
N ALA A 109 2.87 1.17 9.09
CA ALA A 109 3.86 0.47 8.27
C ALA A 109 5.28 0.63 8.83
N HIS A 110 5.65 1.83 9.27
CA HIS A 110 6.94 2.11 9.91
C HIS A 110 7.10 1.30 11.21
N GLU A 111 6.10 1.33 12.08
CA GLU A 111 6.11 0.58 13.34
C GLU A 111 6.22 -0.93 13.11
N TYR A 112 5.45 -1.44 12.15
CA TYR A 112 5.55 -2.85 11.75
C TYR A 112 6.96 -3.21 11.28
N ALA A 113 7.57 -2.41 10.42
CA ALA A 113 8.91 -2.63 9.91
C ALA A 113 9.94 -2.66 11.07
N ALA A 114 9.87 -1.69 11.97
CA ALA A 114 10.75 -1.62 13.13
C ALA A 114 10.62 -2.84 14.03
N ASN A 115 9.40 -3.29 14.29
CA ASN A 115 9.12 -4.44 15.17
C ASN A 115 9.44 -5.80 14.53
N ASN A 116 9.62 -5.86 13.21
CA ASN A 116 9.88 -7.11 12.47
C ASN A 116 11.29 -7.17 11.85
N GLY A 117 12.20 -6.30 12.28
CA GLY A 117 13.61 -6.37 11.90
C GLY A 117 13.95 -5.84 10.50
N TYR A 118 13.03 -5.13 9.86
CA TYR A 118 13.32 -4.44 8.60
C TYR A 118 14.11 -3.16 8.88
N VAL A 119 15.17 -2.95 8.11
CA VAL A 119 16.08 -1.82 8.35
C VAL A 119 15.75 -0.58 7.51
N ARG A 120 14.88 -0.71 6.51
CA ARG A 120 14.47 0.39 5.64
C ARG A 120 13.12 0.10 4.98
N LEU A 121 12.38 1.17 4.74
CA LEU A 121 11.22 1.19 3.86
C LEU A 121 11.57 2.02 2.63
N ASP A 122 11.28 1.51 1.45
CA ASP A 122 11.41 2.22 0.18
C ASP A 122 10.03 2.45 -0.43
N LEU A 123 9.85 3.54 -1.17
CA LEU A 123 8.67 3.79 -1.99
C LEU A 123 9.04 4.58 -3.25
N THR A 124 8.17 4.51 -4.24
CA THR A 124 8.20 5.39 -5.40
C THR A 124 6.88 6.15 -5.51
N THR A 125 6.93 7.36 -6.02
CA THR A 125 5.76 8.19 -6.27
C THR A 125 5.96 9.01 -7.54
N ALA A 126 4.86 9.44 -8.16
CA ALA A 126 4.93 10.30 -9.33
C ALA A 126 5.55 11.65 -8.95
N LYS A 127 6.41 12.18 -9.82
CA LYS A 127 7.04 13.51 -9.61
C LYS A 127 6.03 14.64 -9.51
N THR A 128 4.83 14.44 -10.04
CA THR A 128 3.71 15.39 -9.99
C THR A 128 2.83 15.25 -8.74
N ASN A 129 3.00 14.18 -7.96
CA ASN A 129 2.21 13.94 -6.75
C ASN A 129 2.79 14.69 -5.55
N LEU A 130 2.67 16.02 -5.57
CA LEU A 130 3.24 16.90 -4.53
C LEU A 130 2.62 16.68 -3.15
N THR A 131 1.33 16.36 -3.11
CA THR A 131 0.62 16.09 -1.85
C THR A 131 1.21 14.86 -1.14
N ALA A 132 1.44 13.77 -1.87
CA ALA A 132 2.07 12.58 -1.32
C ALA A 132 3.51 12.85 -0.88
N GLN A 133 4.30 13.54 -1.70
CA GLN A 133 5.67 13.91 -1.37
C GLN A 133 5.74 14.72 -0.07
N SER A 134 4.86 15.71 0.10
CA SER A 134 4.78 16.50 1.33
C SER A 134 4.48 15.63 2.56
N LEU A 135 3.60 14.64 2.42
CA LEU A 135 3.31 13.68 3.48
C LEU A 135 4.56 12.86 3.84
N TYR A 136 5.24 12.29 2.85
CA TYR A 136 6.44 11.47 3.07
C TYR A 136 7.54 12.26 3.77
N GLU A 137 7.85 13.44 3.26
CA GLU A 137 8.89 14.31 3.83
C GLU A 137 8.53 14.75 5.25
N SER A 138 7.26 15.03 5.54
CA SER A 138 6.79 15.37 6.90
C SER A 138 6.97 14.23 7.90
N LEU A 139 7.06 12.99 7.42
CA LEU A 139 7.27 11.79 8.23
C LEU A 139 8.74 11.33 8.26
N GLY A 140 9.65 12.14 7.74
CA GLY A 140 11.08 11.86 7.77
C GLY A 140 11.61 10.99 6.62
N TRP A 141 10.80 10.74 5.58
CA TRP A 141 11.27 10.10 4.37
C TRP A 141 12.16 11.05 3.58
N VAL A 142 13.22 10.51 3.00
CA VAL A 142 14.21 11.29 2.24
C VAL A 142 14.19 10.83 0.79
N ARG A 143 14.07 11.80 -0.13
CA ARG A 143 14.14 11.51 -1.56
C ARG A 143 15.55 11.11 -1.95
N ASP A 144 15.68 10.01 -2.69
CA ASP A 144 16.95 9.57 -3.26
C ASP A 144 17.33 10.45 -4.46
N ASP A 145 18.46 11.10 -4.37
CA ASP A 145 19.03 11.93 -5.46
C ASP A 145 20.31 11.32 -6.05
N VAL A 146 20.68 10.09 -5.65
CA VAL A 146 21.92 9.42 -6.04
C VAL A 146 21.70 8.39 -7.14
N PHE A 147 20.60 7.62 -7.08
CA PHE A 147 20.35 6.51 -7.99
C PHE A 147 19.16 6.80 -8.90
N TYR A 148 19.27 6.38 -10.16
CA TYR A 148 18.12 6.28 -11.06
C TYR A 148 17.51 4.89 -10.97
N THR A 149 16.19 4.82 -11.11
CA THR A 149 15.46 3.56 -11.27
C THR A 149 15.18 3.31 -12.74
N TYR A 150 15.52 2.10 -13.22
CA TYR A 150 15.19 1.65 -14.57
C TYR A 150 14.19 0.50 -14.51
N ASN A 151 13.25 0.47 -15.46
CA ASN A 151 12.39 -0.67 -15.67
C ASN A 151 12.40 -1.08 -17.15
N LYS A 152 12.12 -2.36 -17.40
CA LYS A 152 11.96 -2.91 -18.74
C LYS A 152 10.78 -3.86 -18.74
N THR A 153 9.77 -3.55 -19.54
CA THR A 153 8.61 -4.42 -19.71
C THR A 153 9.04 -5.75 -20.33
N ILE A 154 8.57 -6.83 -19.77
CA ILE A 154 8.82 -8.19 -20.25
C ILE A 154 7.55 -8.73 -20.87
N THR A 155 7.62 -9.22 -22.09
CA THR A 155 6.57 -10.02 -22.68
C THR A 155 6.81 -11.48 -22.25
N PRO A 156 5.88 -12.09 -21.48
CA PRO A 156 6.06 -13.47 -21.04
C PRO A 156 6.25 -14.41 -22.25
N ALA A 157 7.19 -15.35 -22.13
CA ALA A 157 7.35 -16.40 -23.14
C ALA A 157 6.07 -17.25 -23.19
N LYS A 158 5.63 -17.61 -24.41
CA LYS A 158 4.56 -18.57 -24.55
C LYS A 158 5.08 -19.93 -24.06
N LEU A 159 4.51 -20.41 -22.98
CA LEU A 159 4.71 -21.79 -22.55
C LEU A 159 3.92 -22.67 -23.54
N GLY A 160 4.63 -23.49 -24.29
CA GLY A 160 4.05 -24.42 -25.24
C GLY A 160 3.30 -25.56 -24.55
#